data_0686b60290b038b3b86882f6ae904afc
#
_entry.id   0686b60290b038b3b86882f6ae904afc
#
_cell.length_a   1.000
_cell.length_b   1.000
_cell.length_c   1.000
_cell.angle_alpha   90.00
_cell.angle_beta   90.00
_cell.angle_gamma   90.00
#
_symmetry.space_group_name_H-M   'P 1'
#
loop_
_entity.id
_entity.type
_entity.pdbx_description
1 polymer ?
#
loop_
_entity_poly.entity_id
_entity_poly.type
_entity_poly.pdbx_seq_one_letter_code
_entity_poly.pdbx_strand_id
1 'polypeptide(L)'
;MIYVGIDIAKETHVAAAVDSDGVIVIEPFSFSNNHEGFKLLKSKLDSLDKSNLLIGLESTAHYAENVIFFLHGCGYELAVINPVQTAAMRKTGIRKTKTDKVDSLLINPV
;
A
#
# COMPACT_ATOMS: atom_id res chain seq x y z
N MET A 1 4.76 8.08 12.03
CA MET A 1 3.89 7.75 10.90
C MET A 1 4.11 6.33 10.46
N ILE A 2 3.05 5.62 10.21
CA ILE A 2 3.14 4.26 9.74
C ILE A 2 2.81 4.27 8.26
N TYR A 3 3.59 3.57 7.45
CA TYR A 3 3.34 3.51 6.03
C TYR A 3 2.94 2.10 5.65
N VAL A 4 1.78 1.95 5.02
CA VAL A 4 1.29 0.65 4.59
C VAL A 4 1.41 0.62 3.07
N GLY A 5 2.02 -0.41 2.53
CA GLY A 5 2.14 -0.56 1.09
C GLY A 5 1.33 -1.74 0.64
N ILE A 6 0.60 -1.59 -0.45
CA ILE A 6 -0.19 -2.68 -0.98
C ILE A 6 0.23 -2.96 -2.42
N ASP A 7 0.60 -4.22 -2.67
CA ASP A 7 0.99 -4.64 -3.98
C ASP A 7 -0.27 -5.23 -4.62
N ILE A 8 -0.75 -4.61 -5.69
CA ILE A 8 -2.03 -4.97 -6.30
C ILE A 8 -1.87 -6.04 -7.36
N ALA A 9 -2.74 -7.01 -7.33
CA ALA A 9 -2.80 -8.04 -8.36
C ALA A 9 -4.25 -8.36 -8.61
N LYS A 10 -4.53 -9.18 -9.58
CA LYS A 10 -5.89 -9.44 -9.97
C LYS A 10 -6.73 -10.08 -8.89
N GLU A 11 -6.26 -11.13 -8.32
CA GLU A 11 -7.06 -11.84 -7.35
C GLU A 11 -6.60 -11.73 -5.91
N THR A 12 -5.36 -11.48 -5.70
CA THR A 12 -4.81 -11.43 -4.35
C THR A 12 -3.83 -10.28 -4.24
N HIS A 13 -3.98 -9.50 -3.20
CA HIS A 13 -3.07 -8.39 -2.96
C HIS A 13 -2.15 -8.74 -1.78
N VAL A 14 -1.04 -8.04 -1.66
CA VAL A 14 -0.12 -8.25 -0.54
C VAL A 14 0.10 -6.91 0.13
N ALA A 15 0.00 -6.86 1.44
CA ALA A 15 0.19 -5.62 2.19
C ALA A 15 1.22 -5.82 3.29
N ALA A 16 1.91 -4.77 3.63
CA ALA A 16 2.86 -4.77 4.73
C ALA A 16 2.95 -3.35 5.26
N ALA A 17 3.46 -3.18 6.45
CA ALA A 17 3.55 -1.85 7.05
C ALA A 17 4.88 -1.66 7.76
N VAL A 18 5.43 -0.46 7.64
CA VAL A 18 6.67 -0.11 8.33
C VAL A 18 6.48 1.25 8.97
N ASP A 19 7.28 1.55 9.99
CA ASP A 19 7.21 2.86 10.61
C ASP A 19 8.23 3.77 9.94
N SER A 20 8.37 4.98 10.44
CA SER A 20 9.26 5.97 9.83
C SER A 20 10.71 5.54 9.85
N ASP A 21 11.10 4.64 10.72
CA ASP A 21 12.47 4.20 10.79
C ASP A 21 12.69 2.94 9.95
N GLY A 22 11.67 2.50 9.25
CA GLY A 22 11.79 1.30 8.43
C GLY A 22 11.60 0.00 9.17
N VAL A 23 11.16 0.06 10.42
CA VAL A 23 10.94 -1.15 11.18
C VAL A 23 9.60 -1.74 10.78
N ILE A 24 9.57 -3.04 10.52
CA ILE A 24 8.33 -3.69 10.11
C ILE A 24 7.36 -3.75 11.24
N VAL A 25 6.18 -3.18 10.99
CA VAL A 25 5.12 -3.17 11.98
C VAL A 25 4.12 -4.26 11.67
N ILE A 26 3.88 -4.52 10.40
CA ILE A 26 3.01 -5.62 10.00
C ILE A 26 3.77 -6.36 8.91
N GLU A 27 4.02 -7.65 9.14
CA GLU A 27 4.74 -8.46 8.18
C GLU A 27 3.88 -8.63 6.93
N PRO A 28 4.47 -8.82 5.77
CA PRO A 28 3.70 -8.98 4.56
C PRO A 28 2.67 -10.09 4.67
N PHE A 29 1.47 -9.82 4.25
CA PHE A 29 0.43 -10.83 4.25
C PHE A 29 -0.44 -10.66 3.01
N SER A 30 -1.05 -11.75 2.57
CA SER A 30 -1.89 -11.74 1.38
C SER A 30 -3.34 -11.64 1.78
N PHE A 31 -4.13 -10.97 0.96
CA PHE A 31 -5.57 -10.93 1.19
C PHE A 31 -6.25 -10.93 -0.18
N SER A 32 -7.39 -11.59 -0.28
CA SER A 32 -8.06 -11.71 -1.56
C SER A 32 -8.74 -10.41 -1.94
N ASN A 33 -8.94 -10.23 -3.24
CA ASN A 33 -9.53 -9.00 -3.76
C ASN A 33 -11.05 -9.14 -3.69
N ASN A 34 -11.59 -9.21 -2.48
CA ASN A 34 -13.02 -9.31 -2.26
C ASN A 34 -13.33 -8.92 -0.82
N HIS A 35 -14.59 -8.95 -0.47
CA HIS A 35 -15.03 -8.49 0.83
C HIS A 35 -14.32 -9.22 1.98
N GLU A 36 -14.13 -10.52 1.85
CA GLU A 36 -13.48 -11.25 2.90
C GLU A 36 -12.03 -10.85 3.05
N GLY A 37 -11.33 -10.65 1.96
CA GLY A 37 -9.95 -10.20 2.02
C GLY A 37 -9.85 -8.82 2.61
N PHE A 38 -10.81 -7.95 2.28
CA PHE A 38 -10.78 -6.59 2.80
C PHE A 38 -11.06 -6.58 4.30
N LYS A 39 -11.85 -7.52 4.79
CA LYS A 39 -12.09 -7.61 6.23
C LYS A 39 -10.80 -8.02 6.93
N LEU A 40 -10.03 -8.90 6.33
CA LEU A 40 -8.76 -9.31 6.91
C LEU A 40 -7.81 -8.10 6.95
N LEU A 41 -7.76 -7.34 5.86
CA LEU A 41 -6.92 -6.17 5.79
C LEU A 41 -7.32 -5.19 6.90
N LYS A 42 -8.61 -4.93 7.04
CA LYS A 42 -9.07 -4.00 8.03
C LYS A 42 -8.72 -4.48 9.43
N SER A 43 -8.85 -5.76 9.69
CA SER A 43 -8.56 -6.27 11.02
C SER A 43 -7.09 -6.06 11.37
N LYS A 44 -6.20 -6.14 10.37
CA LYS A 44 -4.79 -5.91 10.62
C LYS A 44 -4.52 -4.43 10.84
N LEU A 45 -5.18 -3.57 10.09
CA LEU A 45 -4.95 -2.15 10.21
C LEU A 45 -5.60 -1.55 11.44
N ASP A 46 -6.64 -2.17 11.97
CA ASP A 46 -7.33 -1.65 13.13
C ASP A 46 -6.43 -1.59 14.37
N SER A 47 -5.34 -2.31 14.38
CA SER A 47 -4.44 -2.26 15.52
C SER A 47 -3.56 -1.02 15.47
N LEU A 48 -3.63 -0.25 14.38
CA LEU A 48 -2.78 0.91 14.22
C LEU A 48 -3.60 2.19 14.33
N ASP A 49 -2.92 3.29 14.59
CA ASP A 49 -3.60 4.57 14.73
C ASP A 49 -3.88 5.13 13.33
N LYS A 50 -5.14 5.13 12.93
CA LYS A 50 -5.52 5.58 11.61
C LYS A 50 -5.07 7.00 11.32
N SER A 51 -5.03 7.86 12.32
CA SER A 51 -4.66 9.24 12.07
C SER A 51 -3.16 9.41 11.85
N ASN A 52 -2.39 8.35 12.07
CA ASN A 52 -0.95 8.41 11.89
C ASN A 52 -0.54 7.35 10.90
N LEU A 53 -1.32 7.13 9.86
CA LEU A 53 -1.11 6.04 8.95
C LEU A 53 -1.41 6.48 7.52
N LEU A 54 -0.54 6.12 6.60
CA LEU A 54 -0.76 6.43 5.19
C LEU A 54 -0.66 5.13 4.41
N ILE A 55 -1.60 4.87 3.53
CA ILE A 55 -1.60 3.66 2.72
C ILE A 55 -1.24 4.04 1.29
N GLY A 56 -0.22 3.40 0.74
CA GLY A 56 0.22 3.66 -0.61
C GLY A 56 0.03 2.46 -1.49
N LEU A 57 -0.40 2.69 -2.73
CA LEU A 57 -0.55 1.60 -3.69
C LEU A 57 -0.55 2.15 -5.10
N GLU A 58 -0.25 1.29 -6.07
CA GLU A 58 -0.27 1.70 -7.44
C GLU A 58 -1.62 1.33 -8.03
N SER A 59 -2.15 2.19 -8.90
CA SER A 59 -3.42 1.93 -9.53
C SER A 59 -3.13 1.10 -10.77
N THR A 60 -3.24 -0.20 -10.69
CA THR A 60 -2.95 -1.09 -11.78
C THR A 60 -4.24 -1.55 -12.42
N ALA A 61 -4.49 -1.17 -13.65
CA ALA A 61 -5.71 -1.50 -14.37
C ALA A 61 -6.86 -1.14 -13.44
N HIS A 62 -7.82 -2.00 -13.29
CA HIS A 62 -8.90 -1.68 -12.36
C HIS A 62 -8.87 -2.64 -11.20
N TYR A 63 -7.79 -3.37 -11.03
CA TYR A 63 -7.75 -4.32 -9.96
C TYR A 63 -7.68 -3.65 -8.59
N ALA A 64 -7.24 -2.40 -8.53
CA ALA A 64 -7.14 -1.71 -7.27
C ALA A 64 -8.41 -0.97 -6.89
N GLU A 65 -9.37 -0.84 -7.81
CA GLU A 65 -10.54 -0.02 -7.54
C GLU A 65 -11.32 -0.44 -6.30
N ASN A 66 -11.55 -1.70 -6.14
CA ASN A 66 -12.38 -2.14 -5.02
C ASN A 66 -11.70 -1.92 -3.69
N VAL A 67 -10.41 -2.19 -3.59
CA VAL A 67 -9.74 -2.00 -2.32
C VAL A 67 -9.59 -0.51 -2.03
N ILE A 68 -9.40 0.32 -3.05
CA ILE A 68 -9.31 1.75 -2.85
C ILE A 68 -10.65 2.26 -2.32
N PHE A 69 -11.75 1.82 -2.93
CA PHE A 69 -13.05 2.26 -2.52
C PHE A 69 -13.32 1.82 -1.07
N PHE A 70 -12.94 0.60 -0.74
CA PHE A 70 -13.15 0.08 0.60
C PHE A 70 -12.35 0.89 1.62
N LEU A 71 -11.08 1.14 1.35
CA LEU A 71 -10.24 1.84 2.32
C LEU A 71 -10.64 3.31 2.46
N HIS A 72 -11.04 3.92 1.35
CA HIS A 72 -11.48 5.30 1.39
C HIS A 72 -12.76 5.37 2.25
N GLY A 73 -13.65 4.40 2.09
CA GLY A 73 -14.86 4.38 2.88
C GLY A 73 -14.62 4.16 4.36
N CYS A 74 -13.49 3.53 4.70
CA CYS A 74 -13.15 3.32 6.09
C CYS A 74 -12.43 4.53 6.68
N GLY A 75 -12.17 5.54 5.88
CA GLY A 75 -11.55 6.76 6.38
C GLY A 75 -10.03 6.76 6.41
N TYR A 76 -9.39 5.85 5.69
CA TYR A 76 -7.94 5.82 5.65
C TYR A 76 -7.42 6.81 4.61
N GLU A 77 -6.24 7.36 4.86
CA GLU A 77 -5.62 8.25 3.92
C GLU A 77 -4.84 7.44 2.92
N LEU A 78 -5.05 7.69 1.63
CA LEU A 78 -4.46 6.89 0.59
C LEU A 78 -3.58 7.71 -0.33
N ALA A 79 -2.49 7.10 -0.80
CA ALA A 79 -1.64 7.70 -1.81
C ALA A 79 -1.67 6.74 -2.98
N VAL A 80 -2.42 7.08 -4.02
CA VAL A 80 -2.56 6.21 -5.17
C VAL A 80 -1.65 6.72 -6.26
N ILE A 81 -0.75 5.88 -6.75
CA ILE A 81 0.23 6.28 -7.72
C ILE A 81 0.02 5.67 -9.07
N ASN A 82 0.18 6.46 -10.12
CA ASN A 82 0.04 5.97 -11.46
C ASN A 82 1.28 5.16 -11.81
N PRO A 83 1.13 3.92 -12.26
CA PRO A 83 2.28 3.09 -12.59
C PRO A 83 3.23 3.72 -13.60
N VAL A 84 2.71 4.51 -14.51
CA VAL A 84 3.56 5.12 -15.50
C VAL A 84 4.49 6.14 -14.82
N GLN A 85 3.97 6.88 -13.87
CA GLN A 85 4.80 7.83 -13.18
C GLN A 85 5.84 7.09 -12.35
N THR A 86 5.48 6.00 -11.73
CA THR A 86 6.39 5.24 -10.93
C THR A 86 7.53 4.72 -11.79
N ALA A 87 7.21 4.23 -12.98
CA ALA A 87 8.22 3.71 -13.87
C ALA A 87 9.15 4.82 -14.31
N ALA A 88 8.62 5.99 -14.57
CA ALA A 88 9.44 7.10 -15.02
C ALA A 88 10.40 7.51 -13.90
N MET A 89 9.93 7.49 -12.68
CA MET A 89 10.79 7.85 -11.58
C MET A 89 11.91 6.83 -11.43
N ARG A 90 11.62 5.58 -11.63
CA ARG A 90 12.64 4.58 -11.51
C ARG A 90 13.69 4.76 -12.58
N LYS A 91 13.25 5.18 -13.78
CA LYS A 91 14.17 5.33 -14.82
C LYS A 91 15.08 6.48 -14.52
N THR A 92 14.69 7.48 -13.83
CA THR A 92 15.54 8.62 -13.53
C THR A 92 16.43 8.29 -12.33
N GLY A 93 16.19 7.15 -11.73
CA GLY A 93 17.04 6.77 -10.63
C GLY A 93 16.72 7.43 -9.33
N ILE A 94 15.76 8.26 -9.32
CA ILE A 94 15.43 8.93 -8.13
C ILE A 94 15.06 8.07 -7.04
N ARG A 95 14.63 7.06 -7.20
CA ARG A 95 14.21 6.30 -6.18
C ARG A 95 14.97 5.24 -5.85
N LYS A 96 15.82 4.90 -6.44
CA LYS A 96 16.50 3.86 -6.17
C LYS A 96 16.80 3.59 -4.85
N THR A 97 16.98 4.34 -4.13
CA THR A 97 17.44 4.04 -2.89
C THR A 97 16.37 3.50 -2.13
N LYS A 98 15.39 3.61 -2.45
CA LYS A 98 14.38 3.27 -1.71
C LYS A 98 14.41 2.01 -1.49
N THR A 99 14.81 1.53 -1.80
CA THR A 99 14.83 0.42 -1.45
C THR A 99 13.94 -0.35 -1.68
N ASP A 100 14.37 -1.06 -1.94
CA ASP A 100 13.59 -1.94 -2.33
C ASP A 100 12.91 -2.51 -1.31
N LYS A 101 13.43 -2.59 -0.27
CA LYS A 101 12.85 -3.26 0.71
C LYS A 101 11.50 -3.07 0.75
N VAL A 102 11.01 -2.22 0.28
CA VAL A 102 9.73 -2.07 0.39
C VAL A 102 9.23 -1.62 -0.77
N ASP A 103 9.68 -2.07 -1.80
CA ASP A 103 9.16 -1.67 -2.94
C ASP A 103 7.74 -1.52 -2.93
N SER A 104 7.06 -2.37 -2.35
CA SER A 104 5.66 -2.22 -2.41
C SER A 104 5.28 -1.17 -1.47
N LEU A 105 6.13 -0.87 -0.59
CA LEU A 105 5.68 0.07 0.32
C LEU A 105 5.98 1.39 -0.07
N LEU A 106 6.71 1.49 -0.94
CA LEU A 106 6.97 2.65 -1.24
C LEU A 106 6.44 3.44 -2.05
N ILE A 107 5.69 3.49 -2.21
CA ILE A 107 5.05 4.26 -2.97
C ILE A 107 5.06 5.50 -2.49
N ASN A 108 5.76 6.00 -2.13
CA ASN A 108 5.73 7.06 -1.60
C ASN A 108 5.65 8.05 -2.49
N PRO A 109 5.13 8.87 -2.29
CA PRO A 109 4.77 9.91 -2.99
C PRO A 109 5.78 10.69 -3.39
N VAL A 110 6.30 10.78 -3.38
CA VAL A 110 7.12 11.60 -3.83
C VAL A 110 6.85 12.68 -3.89
#